data_ea14b108d1664baad94d12b01e5638d9
#
_entry.id   ea14b108d1664baad94d12b01e5638d9
#
_cell.length_a   1.000
_cell.length_b   1.000
_cell.length_c   1.000
_cell.angle_alpha   90.00
_cell.angle_beta   90.00
_cell.angle_gamma   90.00
#
_symmetry.space_group_name_H-M   'P 1'
#
loop_
_entity.id
_entity.type
_entity.pdbx_description
1 polymer ?
#
loop_
_entity_poly.entity_id
_entity_poly.type
_entity_poly.pdbx_seq_one_letter_code
_entity_poly.pdbx_strand_id
1 'polypeptide(L)'
;MRTTTHLGMTRRRLLESAGAGGLALLVPGAALARPLTRGARTAKPADNVVLRWNAAFLQGVRNSKLGPPMVARALAVAHTCMYDAWAAYNRVAVGTRLGGALRRPANERRFVNKVEAVSFAAYRAGVDLFPADRTTVFDPLMASLGLDPGDRSTDAASPAGIGNLAAEAVLAFRHRDGANQLGDEPAGQPGVPYSDYTGFVPANAPMDTRAPLDLSTVHDPNAWQPLTYVDGSGRLVTPSFVGAHWQHVRSFAMAASDELRSPTGPARFGSPEFVAQAQALIEVSAALTDEQKLIAEYWADGPHSELPPGHWNLFAQQVAHRDRTGESERDLDQAVKLFFALTNAIFDAGCCAWDNKRAFDSVRPITAIRYVFHGKQIRAWGGPGRGTQTIAGEQWFPYQPTTFPTPPFPEYSSGHSNFSAAGAEILRLFTGSDRFGGSVTFAAGSSRVEPGVVPATELTLTWATFSDAAAQAGISRRYGGIHFEQGDLDARATGRLAARRCWLTAQRYFTGDARAS
;
A
#
# COMPACT_ATOMS: atom_id res chain seq x y z
N MET A 1 -76.55 -12.12 1.28
CA MET A 1 -76.76 -12.50 -0.12
C MET A 1 -75.85 -11.63 -1.01
N ARG A 2 -75.08 -12.26 -1.83
CA ARG A 2 -74.16 -11.80 -2.87
C ARG A 2 -72.67 -11.80 -2.46
N THR A 3 -72.08 -12.82 -2.93
CA THR A 3 -70.74 -13.25 -3.10
C THR A 3 -69.87 -12.25 -3.86
N THR A 4 -68.65 -12.00 -3.39
CA THR A 4 -67.56 -11.39 -4.17
C THR A 4 -66.39 -12.37 -4.25
N THR A 5 -66.10 -12.78 -5.47
CA THR A 5 -65.04 -13.66 -5.88
C THR A 5 -63.68 -12.98 -5.83
N HIS A 6 -62.75 -13.56 -5.11
CA HIS A 6 -61.31 -13.25 -5.19
C HIS A 6 -60.70 -13.91 -6.45
N LEU A 7 -60.14 -13.10 -7.33
CA LEU A 7 -59.21 -13.55 -8.38
C LEU A 7 -57.78 -13.37 -7.91
N GLY A 8 -57.15 -14.47 -7.57
CA GLY A 8 -55.72 -14.51 -7.29
C GLY A 8 -54.89 -14.43 -8.56
N MET A 9 -54.01 -13.44 -8.63
CA MET A 9 -52.96 -13.38 -9.63
C MET A 9 -51.68 -13.98 -9.05
N THR A 10 -51.24 -15.07 -9.69
CA THR A 10 -50.02 -15.80 -9.34
C THR A 10 -48.77 -15.06 -9.80
N ARG A 11 -47.72 -15.11 -9.01
CA ARG A 11 -46.37 -14.49 -9.15
C ARG A 11 -45.56 -14.89 -10.40
N ARG A 12 -46.18 -15.45 -11.45
CA ARG A 12 -45.45 -16.03 -12.60
C ARG A 12 -45.62 -15.28 -13.93
N ARG A 13 -46.19 -14.08 -13.95
CA ARG A 13 -46.40 -13.27 -15.19
C ARG A 13 -45.86 -11.85 -15.13
N LEU A 14 -44.81 -11.57 -14.34
CA LEU A 14 -44.15 -10.25 -14.28
C LEU A 14 -42.67 -10.31 -14.65
N LEU A 15 -42.23 -11.31 -15.41
CA LEU A 15 -40.82 -11.50 -15.80
C LEU A 15 -40.60 -11.55 -17.33
N GLU A 16 -41.57 -11.17 -18.13
CA GLU A 16 -41.41 -11.15 -19.60
C GLU A 16 -41.78 -9.80 -20.23
N SER A 17 -41.26 -8.70 -19.70
CA SER A 17 -41.19 -7.44 -20.46
C SER A 17 -40.36 -6.39 -19.73
N ALA A 18 -39.06 -6.58 -19.70
CA ALA A 18 -38.11 -5.49 -19.45
C ALA A 18 -36.91 -5.70 -20.36
N GLY A 19 -37.00 -5.09 -21.53
CA GLY A 19 -35.88 -4.99 -22.46
C GLY A 19 -34.69 -4.25 -21.85
N ALA A 20 -33.55 -4.58 -22.39
CA ALA A 20 -32.23 -4.05 -22.09
C ALA A 20 -32.21 -2.53 -21.79
N GLY A 21 -32.08 -2.20 -20.54
CA GLY A 21 -31.76 -0.89 -20.02
C GLY A 21 -30.92 -1.10 -18.79
N GLY A 22 -29.62 -1.27 -18.99
CA GLY A 22 -28.67 -1.39 -17.86
C GLY A 22 -28.63 -0.08 -17.08
N LEU A 23 -29.33 -0.03 -15.96
CA LEU A 23 -29.04 0.95 -14.91
C LEU A 23 -27.71 0.57 -14.25
N ALA A 24 -26.63 1.17 -14.74
CA ALA A 24 -25.40 1.25 -14.00
C ALA A 24 -25.68 2.06 -12.73
N LEU A 25 -25.83 1.39 -11.61
CA LEU A 25 -25.66 2.02 -10.30
C LEU A 25 -24.25 2.59 -10.23
N LEU A 26 -24.13 3.88 -10.48
CA LEU A 26 -22.94 4.67 -10.18
C LEU A 26 -22.76 4.65 -8.66
N VAL A 27 -22.01 3.67 -8.18
CA VAL A 27 -21.27 3.81 -6.94
C VAL A 27 -20.32 4.99 -7.18
N PRO A 28 -20.23 6.02 -6.33
CA PRO A 28 -19.21 7.04 -6.47
C PRO A 28 -17.85 6.39 -6.16
N GLY A 29 -17.31 5.71 -7.16
CA GLY A 29 -15.94 5.23 -7.17
C GLY A 29 -15.03 6.44 -7.19
N ALA A 30 -13.97 6.41 -6.37
CA ALA A 30 -12.89 7.37 -6.37
C ALA A 30 -12.51 7.72 -7.82
N ALA A 31 -12.73 8.96 -8.22
CA ALA A 31 -12.23 9.47 -9.49
C ALA A 31 -10.71 9.50 -9.39
N LEU A 32 -10.06 8.42 -9.87
CA LEU A 32 -8.62 8.41 -10.10
C LEU A 32 -8.32 9.56 -11.06
N ALA A 33 -7.52 10.52 -10.63
CA ALA A 33 -6.99 11.55 -11.49
C ALA A 33 -6.30 10.87 -12.68
N ARG A 34 -6.84 11.05 -13.89
CA ARG A 34 -6.25 10.51 -15.11
C ARG A 34 -5.01 11.32 -15.45
N PRO A 35 -3.84 10.67 -15.65
CA PRO A 35 -2.69 11.39 -16.18
C PRO A 35 -3.01 11.89 -17.60
N LEU A 36 -2.97 13.21 -17.80
CA LEU A 36 -3.10 13.82 -19.11
C LEU A 36 -1.74 13.87 -19.78
N THR A 37 -1.44 12.87 -20.63
CA THR A 37 -0.40 13.03 -21.65
C THR A 37 -1.09 13.46 -22.96
N ARG A 38 -1.02 14.74 -23.31
CA ARG A 38 -1.32 15.22 -24.66
C ARG A 38 -0.08 15.04 -25.53
N GLY A 39 0.01 13.91 -26.20
CA GLY A 39 0.97 13.61 -27.27
C GLY A 39 0.29 12.65 -28.24
N ALA A 40 0.59 12.73 -29.54
CA ALA A 40 -0.04 12.03 -30.63
C ALA A 40 -0.49 10.59 -30.30
N ARG A 41 -1.73 10.24 -30.61
CA ARG A 41 -2.32 8.90 -30.49
C ARG A 41 -1.64 7.93 -31.46
N THR A 42 -0.45 7.48 -31.12
CA THR A 42 0.00 6.16 -31.52
C THR A 42 -0.70 5.15 -30.62
N ALA A 43 -1.28 4.09 -31.17
CA ALA A 43 -1.90 3.03 -30.36
C ALA A 43 -0.87 2.63 -29.27
N LYS A 44 -1.27 2.73 -27.98
CA LYS A 44 -0.40 2.31 -26.90
C LYS A 44 -0.04 0.85 -27.16
N PRO A 45 1.25 0.50 -27.25
CA PRO A 45 1.64 -0.90 -27.33
C PRO A 45 1.03 -1.66 -26.14
N ALA A 46 0.56 -2.88 -26.37
CA ALA A 46 -0.05 -3.70 -25.31
C ALA A 46 0.94 -3.88 -24.15
N ASP A 47 0.43 -3.91 -22.93
CA ASP A 47 1.24 -4.11 -21.73
C ASP A 47 1.84 -5.51 -21.74
N ASN A 48 3.14 -5.62 -21.41
CA ASN A 48 3.76 -6.92 -21.21
C ASN A 48 3.09 -7.64 -20.01
N VAL A 49 3.28 -8.95 -19.94
CA VAL A 49 2.60 -9.80 -18.95
C VAL A 49 2.87 -9.38 -17.51
N VAL A 50 4.05 -8.83 -17.19
CA VAL A 50 4.40 -8.36 -15.84
C VAL A 50 3.53 -7.17 -15.44
N LEU A 51 3.35 -6.20 -16.34
CA LEU A 51 2.49 -5.04 -16.09
C LEU A 51 1.01 -5.44 -15.94
N ARG A 52 0.56 -6.40 -16.73
CA ARG A 52 -0.81 -6.95 -16.63
C ARG A 52 -1.04 -7.63 -15.28
N TRP A 53 -0.09 -8.46 -14.82
CA TRP A 53 -0.16 -9.09 -13.50
C TRP A 53 -0.05 -8.08 -12.36
N ASN A 54 0.85 -7.08 -12.49
CA ASN A 54 0.92 -6.01 -11.49
C ASN A 54 -0.42 -5.26 -11.37
N ALA A 55 -1.08 -4.92 -12.50
CA ALA A 55 -2.40 -4.29 -12.47
C ALA A 55 -3.47 -5.19 -11.79
N ALA A 56 -3.41 -6.51 -12.01
CA ALA A 56 -4.30 -7.47 -11.34
C ALA A 56 -4.02 -7.54 -9.83
N PHE A 57 -2.76 -7.56 -9.38
CA PHE A 57 -2.43 -7.51 -7.96
C PHE A 57 -2.89 -6.21 -7.31
N LEU A 58 -2.71 -5.06 -7.96
CA LEU A 58 -3.22 -3.79 -7.47
C LEU A 58 -4.75 -3.77 -7.37
N GLN A 59 -5.45 -4.48 -8.26
CA GLN A 59 -6.90 -4.66 -8.12
C GLN A 59 -7.24 -5.51 -6.90
N GLY A 60 -6.50 -6.60 -6.63
CA GLY A 60 -6.63 -7.38 -5.41
C GLY A 60 -6.38 -6.54 -4.15
N VAL A 61 -5.38 -5.65 -4.18
CA VAL A 61 -5.13 -4.70 -3.08
C VAL A 61 -6.35 -3.80 -2.84
N ARG A 62 -6.91 -3.18 -3.89
CA ARG A 62 -8.10 -2.29 -3.77
C ARG A 62 -9.32 -3.01 -3.21
N ASN A 63 -9.49 -4.28 -3.56
CA ASN A 63 -10.60 -5.11 -3.10
C ASN A 63 -10.39 -5.64 -1.67
N SER A 64 -9.15 -5.69 -1.20
CA SER A 64 -8.79 -6.22 0.10
C SER A 64 -9.03 -5.24 1.24
N LYS A 65 -8.94 -5.76 2.48
CA LYS A 65 -8.92 -4.96 3.71
C LYS A 65 -7.53 -4.99 4.38
N LEU A 66 -6.51 -5.36 3.62
CA LEU A 66 -5.15 -5.48 4.13
C LEU A 66 -4.58 -4.10 4.51
N GLY A 67 -3.80 -4.07 5.59
CA GLY A 67 -3.05 -2.89 5.98
C GLY A 67 -1.77 -2.69 5.14
N PRO A 68 -1.13 -1.51 5.24
CA PRO A 68 0.02 -1.19 4.39
C PRO A 68 1.19 -2.19 4.45
N PRO A 69 1.59 -2.74 5.62
CA PRO A 69 2.70 -3.69 5.67
C PRO A 69 2.34 -5.04 5.04
N MET A 70 1.07 -5.49 5.18
CA MET A 70 0.57 -6.70 4.53
C MET A 70 0.57 -6.55 3.01
N VAL A 71 0.17 -5.38 2.50
CA VAL A 71 0.17 -5.07 1.06
C VAL A 71 1.61 -5.01 0.52
N ALA A 72 2.54 -4.37 1.24
CA ALA A 72 3.95 -4.36 0.86
C ALA A 72 4.51 -5.78 0.70
N ARG A 73 4.20 -6.65 1.69
CA ARG A 73 4.59 -8.07 1.65
C ARG A 73 3.90 -8.82 0.50
N ALA A 74 2.60 -8.64 0.31
CA ALA A 74 1.86 -9.35 -0.74
C ALA A 74 2.42 -9.04 -2.14
N LEU A 75 2.68 -7.76 -2.44
CA LEU A 75 3.28 -7.36 -3.71
C LEU A 75 4.72 -7.91 -3.86
N ALA A 76 5.51 -7.92 -2.78
CA ALA A 76 6.85 -8.50 -2.79
C ALA A 76 6.82 -10.02 -3.06
N VAL A 77 5.93 -10.74 -2.39
CA VAL A 77 5.75 -12.20 -2.60
C VAL A 77 5.35 -12.49 -4.04
N ALA A 78 4.35 -11.79 -4.57
CA ALA A 78 3.86 -11.98 -5.93
C ALA A 78 4.96 -11.76 -6.98
N HIS A 79 5.69 -10.65 -6.89
CA HIS A 79 6.76 -10.35 -7.82
C HIS A 79 8.01 -11.21 -7.60
N THR A 80 8.24 -11.76 -6.40
CA THR A 80 9.28 -12.76 -6.16
C THR A 80 8.93 -14.09 -6.82
N CYS A 81 7.68 -14.55 -6.75
CA CYS A 81 7.23 -15.75 -7.50
C CYS A 81 7.48 -15.60 -9.01
N MET A 82 7.12 -14.43 -9.57
CA MET A 82 7.34 -14.12 -10.99
C MET A 82 8.83 -14.09 -11.34
N TYR A 83 9.66 -13.51 -10.47
CA TYR A 83 11.10 -13.46 -10.65
C TYR A 83 11.73 -14.87 -10.64
N ASP A 84 11.36 -15.72 -9.67
CA ASP A 84 11.91 -17.06 -9.56
C ASP A 84 11.56 -17.94 -10.78
N ALA A 85 10.33 -17.81 -11.30
CA ALA A 85 9.92 -18.49 -12.53
C ALA A 85 10.69 -17.96 -13.75
N TRP A 86 10.87 -16.64 -13.87
CA TRP A 86 11.65 -16.02 -14.93
C TRP A 86 13.13 -16.42 -14.87
N ALA A 87 13.72 -16.51 -13.67
CA ALA A 87 15.12 -16.86 -13.46
C ALA A 87 15.49 -18.23 -14.05
N ALA A 88 14.52 -19.17 -14.08
CA ALA A 88 14.71 -20.49 -14.72
C ALA A 88 15.07 -20.38 -16.21
N TYR A 89 14.60 -19.33 -16.90
CA TYR A 89 14.86 -19.07 -18.31
C TYR A 89 15.97 -18.03 -18.56
N ASN A 90 16.65 -17.59 -17.49
CA ASN A 90 17.81 -16.70 -17.62
C ASN A 90 19.12 -17.48 -17.57
N ARG A 91 20.15 -16.98 -18.27
CA ARG A 91 21.44 -17.65 -18.35
C ARG A 91 22.20 -17.64 -17.03
N VAL A 92 22.08 -16.56 -16.26
CA VAL A 92 22.91 -16.26 -15.07
C VAL A 92 22.07 -16.19 -13.80
N ALA A 93 20.94 -15.47 -13.84
CA ALA A 93 20.10 -15.22 -12.68
C ALA A 93 19.71 -16.51 -11.95
N VAL A 94 19.55 -16.43 -10.63
CA VAL A 94 19.11 -17.55 -9.78
C VAL A 94 17.85 -17.18 -9.03
N GLY A 95 16.98 -18.17 -8.80
CA GLY A 95 15.78 -17.99 -7.99
C GLY A 95 16.11 -17.85 -6.50
N THR A 96 15.20 -17.22 -5.75
CA THR A 96 15.41 -16.91 -4.33
C THR A 96 15.34 -18.16 -3.46
N ARG A 97 14.53 -19.14 -3.84
CA ARG A 97 14.31 -20.37 -3.05
C ARG A 97 14.99 -21.60 -3.62
N LEU A 98 14.90 -21.81 -4.93
CA LEU A 98 15.41 -23.00 -5.60
C LEU A 98 16.74 -22.75 -6.34
N GLY A 99 17.31 -21.54 -6.20
CA GLY A 99 18.58 -21.20 -6.83
C GLY A 99 18.57 -21.46 -8.35
N GLY A 100 19.50 -22.27 -8.81
CA GLY A 100 19.61 -22.68 -10.22
C GLY A 100 18.91 -24.00 -10.56
N ALA A 101 18.20 -24.64 -9.62
CA ALA A 101 17.66 -25.99 -9.81
C ALA A 101 16.64 -26.10 -10.96
N LEU A 102 15.87 -25.04 -11.20
CA LEU A 102 14.89 -24.99 -12.30
C LEU A 102 15.47 -24.49 -13.63
N ARG A 103 16.78 -24.25 -13.74
CA ARG A 103 17.38 -23.64 -14.93
C ARG A 103 17.17 -24.47 -16.20
N ARG A 104 16.61 -23.82 -17.22
CA ARG A 104 16.30 -24.45 -18.51
C ARG A 104 17.49 -24.42 -19.49
N PRO A 105 17.60 -25.40 -20.38
CA PRO A 105 18.60 -25.39 -21.45
C PRO A 105 18.40 -24.20 -22.40
N ALA A 106 19.44 -23.82 -23.14
CA ALA A 106 19.47 -22.59 -23.94
C ALA A 106 18.36 -22.52 -25.02
N ASN A 107 18.03 -23.67 -25.64
CA ASN A 107 17.00 -23.79 -26.67
C ASN A 107 15.57 -23.59 -26.12
N GLU A 108 15.35 -23.69 -24.81
CA GLU A 108 14.06 -23.48 -24.13
C GLU A 108 13.90 -22.08 -23.56
N ARG A 109 14.95 -21.25 -23.50
CA ARG A 109 14.93 -19.88 -22.98
C ARG A 109 14.26 -18.93 -23.98
N ARG A 110 13.02 -19.24 -24.37
CA ARG A 110 12.23 -18.47 -25.33
C ARG A 110 11.30 -17.50 -24.61
N PHE A 111 11.01 -16.38 -25.27
CA PHE A 111 10.08 -15.37 -24.76
C PHE A 111 8.73 -15.97 -24.34
N VAL A 112 8.14 -16.83 -25.17
CA VAL A 112 6.84 -17.46 -24.88
C VAL A 112 6.88 -18.31 -23.60
N ASN A 113 7.96 -19.08 -23.38
CA ASN A 113 8.11 -19.89 -22.18
C ASN A 113 8.28 -19.03 -20.91
N LYS A 114 8.99 -17.89 -21.02
CA LYS A 114 9.08 -16.92 -19.93
C LYS A 114 7.70 -16.34 -19.58
N VAL A 115 6.94 -15.91 -20.59
CA VAL A 115 5.58 -15.35 -20.42
C VAL A 115 4.66 -16.34 -19.72
N GLU A 116 4.66 -17.59 -20.14
CA GLU A 116 3.84 -18.65 -19.58
C GLU A 116 4.25 -18.96 -18.13
N ALA A 117 5.53 -19.23 -17.87
CA ALA A 117 6.02 -19.55 -16.52
C ALA A 117 5.78 -18.41 -15.52
N VAL A 118 6.06 -17.16 -15.92
CA VAL A 118 5.78 -15.97 -15.11
C VAL A 118 4.28 -15.86 -14.80
N SER A 119 3.41 -16.19 -15.79
CA SER A 119 1.95 -16.11 -15.59
C SER A 119 1.43 -17.16 -14.62
N PHE A 120 1.91 -18.41 -14.70
CA PHE A 120 1.53 -19.44 -13.73
C PHE A 120 2.00 -19.07 -12.31
N ALA A 121 3.25 -18.58 -12.17
CA ALA A 121 3.75 -18.14 -10.87
C ALA A 121 2.94 -16.96 -10.31
N ALA A 122 2.62 -15.97 -11.13
CA ALA A 122 1.80 -14.83 -10.76
C ALA A 122 0.39 -15.26 -10.35
N TYR A 123 -0.23 -16.16 -11.11
CA TYR A 123 -1.56 -16.68 -10.81
C TYR A 123 -1.60 -17.41 -9.45
N ARG A 124 -0.64 -18.31 -9.18
CA ARG A 124 -0.55 -19.01 -7.88
C ARG A 124 -0.41 -18.03 -6.73
N ALA A 125 0.48 -17.05 -6.87
CA ALA A 125 0.67 -15.99 -5.88
C ALA A 125 -0.60 -15.15 -5.69
N GLY A 126 -1.24 -14.71 -6.77
CA GLY A 126 -2.46 -13.91 -6.72
C GLY A 126 -3.61 -14.61 -5.98
N VAL A 127 -3.85 -15.88 -6.29
CA VAL A 127 -4.92 -16.67 -5.65
C VAL A 127 -4.62 -16.96 -4.16
N ASP A 128 -3.35 -17.14 -3.79
CA ASP A 128 -2.93 -17.33 -2.40
C ASP A 128 -3.09 -16.04 -1.56
N LEU A 129 -2.64 -14.92 -2.12
CA LEU A 129 -2.60 -13.63 -1.41
C LEU A 129 -3.95 -12.89 -1.40
N PHE A 130 -4.76 -13.07 -2.44
CA PHE A 130 -6.06 -12.42 -2.64
C PHE A 130 -7.11 -13.42 -3.10
N PRO A 131 -7.46 -14.43 -2.27
CA PRO A 131 -8.31 -15.57 -2.69
C PRO A 131 -9.72 -15.15 -3.14
N ALA A 132 -10.24 -14.05 -2.62
CA ALA A 132 -11.55 -13.51 -3.00
C ALA A 132 -11.60 -13.02 -4.46
N ASP A 133 -10.46 -12.68 -5.05
CA ASP A 133 -10.36 -12.13 -6.40
C ASP A 133 -10.05 -13.17 -7.48
N ARG A 134 -9.99 -14.46 -7.11
CA ARG A 134 -9.66 -15.55 -8.02
C ARG A 134 -10.54 -15.51 -9.28
N THR A 135 -11.85 -15.56 -9.11
CA THR A 135 -12.81 -15.68 -10.24
C THR A 135 -13.09 -14.36 -10.94
N THR A 136 -12.87 -13.22 -10.27
CA THR A 136 -13.21 -11.90 -10.80
C THR A 136 -12.02 -11.18 -11.44
N VAL A 137 -10.78 -11.54 -11.04
CA VAL A 137 -9.56 -10.87 -11.52
C VAL A 137 -8.58 -11.85 -12.14
N PHE A 138 -8.19 -12.94 -11.43
CA PHE A 138 -7.06 -13.76 -11.83
C PHE A 138 -7.42 -14.82 -12.87
N ASP A 139 -8.53 -15.55 -12.73
CA ASP A 139 -9.01 -16.54 -13.73
C ASP A 139 -9.27 -15.84 -15.09
N PRO A 140 -9.95 -14.67 -15.16
CA PRO A 140 -10.11 -13.93 -16.41
C PRO A 140 -8.78 -13.50 -17.05
N LEU A 141 -7.77 -13.12 -16.26
CA LEU A 141 -6.47 -12.77 -16.80
C LEU A 141 -5.77 -13.97 -17.41
N MET A 142 -5.76 -15.15 -16.75
CA MET A 142 -5.24 -16.39 -17.32
C MET A 142 -5.94 -16.76 -18.63
N ALA A 143 -7.27 -16.73 -18.66
CA ALA A 143 -8.05 -16.99 -19.87
C ALA A 143 -7.69 -16.03 -21.01
N SER A 144 -7.50 -14.74 -20.72
CA SER A 144 -7.08 -13.74 -21.72
C SER A 144 -5.67 -13.94 -22.27
N LEU A 145 -4.84 -14.72 -21.56
CA LEU A 145 -3.50 -15.15 -21.99
C LEU A 145 -3.51 -16.50 -22.72
N GLY A 146 -4.70 -17.15 -22.81
CA GLY A 146 -4.84 -18.50 -23.40
C GLY A 146 -4.28 -19.61 -22.51
N LEU A 147 -4.19 -19.37 -21.17
CA LEU A 147 -3.63 -20.29 -20.20
C LEU A 147 -4.75 -20.89 -19.34
N ASP A 148 -4.63 -22.18 -19.01
CA ASP A 148 -5.59 -22.88 -18.13
C ASP A 148 -5.22 -22.65 -16.65
N PRO A 149 -6.03 -21.92 -15.86
CA PRO A 149 -5.80 -21.77 -14.42
C PRO A 149 -5.87 -23.09 -13.63
N GLY A 150 -6.48 -24.11 -14.21
CA GLY A 150 -6.57 -25.47 -13.64
C GLY A 150 -5.29 -26.30 -13.77
N ASP A 151 -4.37 -25.91 -14.65
CA ASP A 151 -3.10 -26.65 -14.85
C ASP A 151 -2.20 -26.51 -13.61
N ARG A 152 -2.06 -27.61 -12.87
CA ARG A 152 -1.24 -27.74 -11.66
C ARG A 152 0.02 -28.58 -11.88
N SER A 153 0.45 -28.74 -13.14
CA SER A 153 1.65 -29.50 -13.46
C SER A 153 2.83 -29.06 -12.59
N THR A 154 3.62 -30.02 -12.14
CA THR A 154 4.93 -29.85 -11.48
C THR A 154 6.06 -30.39 -12.37
N ASP A 155 5.78 -30.61 -13.66
CA ASP A 155 6.80 -31.03 -14.62
C ASP A 155 7.76 -29.87 -14.89
N ALA A 156 8.98 -29.98 -14.36
CA ALA A 156 10.04 -28.98 -14.54
C ALA A 156 10.49 -28.84 -16.01
N ALA A 157 10.01 -29.67 -16.95
CA ALA A 157 10.26 -29.50 -18.37
C ALA A 157 9.23 -28.56 -19.06
N SER A 158 8.09 -28.30 -18.42
CA SER A 158 7.04 -27.41 -18.94
C SER A 158 7.09 -26.03 -18.32
N PRO A 159 6.73 -24.95 -19.07
CA PRO A 159 6.65 -23.61 -18.50
C PRO A 159 5.62 -23.50 -17.37
N ALA A 160 4.47 -24.14 -17.49
CA ALA A 160 3.47 -24.20 -16.43
C ALA A 160 4.04 -24.82 -15.16
N GLY A 161 4.74 -25.96 -15.26
CA GLY A 161 5.37 -26.63 -14.14
C GLY A 161 6.47 -25.80 -13.49
N ILE A 162 7.30 -25.10 -14.27
CA ILE A 162 8.29 -24.14 -13.75
C ILE A 162 7.62 -23.03 -12.94
N GLY A 163 6.54 -22.44 -13.47
CA GLY A 163 5.79 -21.38 -12.78
C GLY A 163 5.16 -21.87 -11.48
N ASN A 164 4.54 -23.06 -11.50
CA ASN A 164 3.93 -23.67 -10.31
C ASN A 164 4.97 -23.99 -9.23
N LEU A 165 6.10 -24.63 -9.59
CA LEU A 165 7.17 -24.99 -8.66
C LEU A 165 7.85 -23.76 -8.04
N ALA A 166 8.12 -22.73 -8.85
CA ALA A 166 8.72 -21.49 -8.35
C ALA A 166 7.80 -20.80 -7.33
N ALA A 167 6.51 -20.69 -7.64
CA ALA A 167 5.53 -20.09 -6.73
C ALA A 167 5.37 -20.92 -5.45
N GLU A 168 5.24 -22.24 -5.56
CA GLU A 168 5.12 -23.13 -4.40
C GLU A 168 6.28 -22.95 -3.42
N ALA A 169 7.53 -22.92 -3.91
CA ALA A 169 8.69 -22.75 -3.05
C ALA A 169 8.71 -21.39 -2.33
N VAL A 170 8.34 -20.30 -3.01
CA VAL A 170 8.25 -18.97 -2.40
C VAL A 170 7.11 -18.89 -1.40
N LEU A 171 5.92 -19.39 -1.75
CA LEU A 171 4.73 -19.35 -0.88
C LEU A 171 4.93 -20.21 0.36
N ALA A 172 5.48 -21.41 0.23
CA ALA A 172 5.77 -22.29 1.38
C ALA A 172 6.71 -21.59 2.39
N PHE A 173 7.73 -20.88 1.92
CA PHE A 173 8.59 -20.07 2.78
C PHE A 173 7.84 -18.89 3.42
N ARG A 174 7.06 -18.16 2.63
CA ARG A 174 6.36 -16.97 3.10
C ARG A 174 5.21 -17.28 4.05
N HIS A 175 4.59 -18.42 3.96
CA HIS A 175 3.60 -18.88 4.94
C HIS A 175 4.18 -19.06 6.36
N ARG A 176 5.52 -19.13 6.50
CA ARG A 176 6.25 -19.31 7.77
C ARG A 176 7.21 -18.17 8.06
N ASP A 177 6.97 -16.97 7.52
CA ASP A 177 7.85 -15.82 7.68
C ASP A 177 7.51 -14.90 8.86
N GLY A 178 6.56 -15.28 9.70
CA GLY A 178 6.11 -14.50 10.86
C GLY A 178 4.96 -13.53 10.58
N ALA A 179 4.45 -13.45 9.34
CA ALA A 179 3.33 -12.58 9.00
C ALA A 179 1.97 -13.11 9.46
N ASN A 180 1.86 -14.37 9.87
CA ASN A 180 0.62 -15.03 10.21
C ASN A 180 -0.46 -14.94 9.10
N GLN A 181 -0.02 -15.08 7.84
CA GLN A 181 -0.94 -15.00 6.69
C GLN A 181 -2.07 -16.03 6.77
N LEU A 182 -1.78 -17.24 7.25
CA LEU A 182 -2.74 -18.32 7.33
C LEU A 182 -3.63 -18.25 8.58
N GLY A 183 -3.31 -17.40 9.56
CA GLY A 183 -4.00 -17.34 10.84
C GLY A 183 -3.77 -18.57 11.71
N ASP A 184 -2.62 -19.24 11.58
CA ASP A 184 -2.27 -20.48 12.24
C ASP A 184 -1.19 -20.35 13.31
N GLU A 185 -0.73 -19.13 13.61
CA GLU A 185 0.19 -18.87 14.74
C GLU A 185 -0.54 -19.11 16.07
N PRO A 186 0.02 -19.97 16.97
CA PRO A 186 -0.69 -20.47 18.16
C PRO A 186 -1.21 -19.40 19.11
N ALA A 187 -0.50 -18.26 19.23
CA ALA A 187 -0.89 -17.14 20.10
C ALA A 187 -1.77 -16.10 19.39
N GLY A 188 -2.04 -16.26 18.10
CA GLY A 188 -2.93 -15.43 17.33
C GLY A 188 -4.39 -15.84 17.46
N GLN A 189 -5.29 -15.12 16.80
CA GLN A 189 -6.69 -15.50 16.71
C GLN A 189 -6.84 -16.62 15.66
N PRO A 190 -7.26 -17.83 16.05
CA PRO A 190 -7.29 -18.99 15.14
C PRO A 190 -8.13 -18.75 13.88
N GLY A 191 -7.57 -19.03 12.72
CA GLY A 191 -8.22 -18.88 11.41
C GLY A 191 -8.39 -17.42 10.95
N VAL A 192 -7.85 -16.45 11.68
CA VAL A 192 -7.89 -15.03 11.29
C VAL A 192 -6.53 -14.61 10.70
N PRO A 193 -6.44 -14.45 9.38
CA PRO A 193 -5.21 -14.03 8.73
C PRO A 193 -4.64 -12.75 9.30
N TYR A 194 -3.32 -12.71 9.47
CA TYR A 194 -2.57 -11.53 9.96
C TYR A 194 -2.98 -11.05 11.36
N SER A 195 -3.69 -11.86 12.16
CA SER A 195 -3.97 -11.53 13.56
C SER A 195 -2.68 -11.42 14.37
N ASP A 196 -2.67 -10.46 15.31
CA ASP A 196 -1.54 -10.31 16.23
C ASP A 196 -1.42 -11.52 17.15
N TYR A 197 -0.20 -12.02 17.30
CA TYR A 197 0.16 -13.13 18.20
C TYR A 197 1.16 -12.70 19.28
N THR A 198 1.47 -11.39 19.35
CA THR A 198 2.42 -10.85 20.34
C THR A 198 1.74 -10.36 21.62
N GLY A 199 0.40 -10.36 21.65
CA GLY A 199 -0.37 -9.92 22.79
C GLY A 199 -0.25 -8.42 23.06
N PHE A 200 -0.09 -7.59 22.02
CA PHE A 200 -0.03 -6.13 22.19
C PHE A 200 -1.31 -5.59 22.82
N VAL A 201 -1.14 -4.83 23.90
CA VAL A 201 -2.21 -4.11 24.58
C VAL A 201 -1.84 -2.62 24.61
N PRO A 202 -2.69 -1.71 24.12
CA PRO A 202 -2.45 -0.27 24.22
C PRO A 202 -2.37 0.20 25.67
N ALA A 203 -1.41 1.08 25.98
CA ALA A 203 -1.30 1.70 27.29
C ALA A 203 -2.47 2.64 27.59
N ASN A 204 -3.02 3.29 26.56
CA ASN A 204 -4.09 4.27 26.66
C ASN A 204 -5.45 3.64 26.33
N ALA A 205 -6.50 4.07 27.05
CA ALA A 205 -7.88 3.72 26.71
C ALA A 205 -8.31 4.40 25.40
N PRO A 206 -9.28 3.83 24.65
CA PRO A 206 -9.73 4.42 23.39
C PRO A 206 -10.29 5.84 23.56
N MET A 207 -9.92 6.76 22.63
CA MET A 207 -10.47 8.11 22.55
C MET A 207 -11.62 8.16 21.53
N ASP A 208 -12.78 8.65 21.92
CA ASP A 208 -13.86 8.99 20.98
C ASP A 208 -13.53 10.30 20.26
N THR A 209 -13.28 10.23 18.95
CA THR A 209 -12.88 11.39 18.16
C THR A 209 -13.99 12.43 17.97
N ARG A 210 -15.24 12.07 18.24
CA ARG A 210 -16.44 12.92 18.12
C ARG A 210 -16.64 13.84 19.33
N ALA A 211 -15.95 13.57 20.43
CA ALA A 211 -15.99 14.34 21.66
C ALA A 211 -14.63 15.03 21.94
N PRO A 212 -14.58 16.04 22.81
CA PRO A 212 -13.34 16.53 23.40
C PRO A 212 -12.55 15.41 24.07
N LEU A 213 -11.21 15.52 24.11
CA LEU A 213 -10.39 14.54 24.82
C LEU A 213 -10.73 14.51 26.31
N ASP A 214 -11.08 13.33 26.82
CA ASP A 214 -11.09 13.02 28.23
C ASP A 214 -9.68 12.63 28.69
N LEU A 215 -9.05 13.47 29.52
CA LEU A 215 -7.69 13.25 30.02
C LEU A 215 -7.54 11.94 30.79
N SER A 216 -8.62 11.41 31.41
CA SER A 216 -8.56 10.14 32.12
C SER A 216 -8.31 8.92 31.23
N THR A 217 -8.50 9.06 29.93
CA THR A 217 -8.21 8.01 28.93
C THR A 217 -6.72 7.93 28.53
N VAL A 218 -5.91 8.93 28.89
CA VAL A 218 -4.48 9.01 28.56
C VAL A 218 -3.66 8.66 29.80
N HIS A 219 -3.27 7.40 29.90
CA HIS A 219 -2.42 6.90 31.00
C HIS A 219 -0.93 7.16 30.75
N ASP A 220 -0.49 7.11 29.47
CA ASP A 220 0.85 7.51 29.04
C ASP A 220 0.76 8.43 27.82
N PRO A 221 1.09 9.73 27.97
CA PRO A 221 1.05 10.69 26.85
C PRO A 221 2.10 10.45 25.77
N ASN A 222 3.04 9.53 25.97
CA ASN A 222 4.00 9.10 24.92
C ASN A 222 3.46 7.96 24.08
N ALA A 223 2.53 7.16 24.62
CA ALA A 223 2.07 5.94 23.99
C ALA A 223 0.89 6.17 23.01
N TRP A 224 0.80 5.31 22.02
CA TRP A 224 -0.31 5.31 21.10
C TRP A 224 -1.66 5.11 21.80
N GLN A 225 -2.68 5.83 21.32
CA GLN A 225 -4.05 5.73 21.80
C GLN A 225 -4.95 5.23 20.67
N PRO A 226 -5.71 4.14 20.83
CA PRO A 226 -6.74 3.72 19.89
C PRO A 226 -7.81 4.81 19.72
N LEU A 227 -8.36 4.94 18.52
CA LEU A 227 -9.43 5.90 18.25
C LEU A 227 -10.75 5.18 17.98
N THR A 228 -11.83 5.70 18.57
CA THR A 228 -13.20 5.32 18.27
C THR A 228 -13.82 6.36 17.34
N TYR A 229 -14.33 5.93 16.20
CA TYR A 229 -14.93 6.80 15.17
C TYR A 229 -15.98 6.04 14.35
N VAL A 230 -16.81 6.76 13.59
CA VAL A 230 -17.75 6.16 12.64
C VAL A 230 -17.04 5.94 11.32
N ASP A 231 -16.94 4.70 10.85
CA ASP A 231 -16.28 4.35 9.60
C ASP A 231 -17.10 4.73 8.35
N GLY A 232 -16.51 4.57 7.15
CA GLY A 232 -17.18 4.86 5.87
C GLY A 232 -18.45 4.04 5.59
N SER A 233 -18.72 2.97 6.37
CA SER A 233 -19.95 2.18 6.32
C SER A 233 -21.00 2.63 7.36
N GLY A 234 -20.71 3.66 8.14
CA GLY A 234 -21.60 4.19 9.20
C GLY A 234 -21.51 3.42 10.52
N ARG A 235 -20.55 2.50 10.71
CA ARG A 235 -20.39 1.74 11.95
C ARG A 235 -19.42 2.42 12.90
N LEU A 236 -19.75 2.38 14.20
CA LEU A 236 -18.82 2.78 15.25
C LEU A 236 -17.73 1.70 15.40
N VAL A 237 -16.48 2.08 15.23
CA VAL A 237 -15.34 1.15 15.25
C VAL A 237 -14.21 1.67 16.13
N THR A 238 -13.44 0.73 16.70
CA THR A 238 -12.20 1.00 17.43
C THR A 238 -11.14 0.02 16.92
N PRO A 239 -10.46 0.33 15.79
CA PRO A 239 -9.48 -0.59 15.23
C PRO A 239 -8.29 -0.81 16.17
N SER A 240 -7.82 -2.06 16.24
CA SER A 240 -6.58 -2.43 16.92
C SER A 240 -5.35 -2.03 16.11
N PHE A 241 -4.17 -2.12 16.72
CA PHE A 241 -2.89 -1.87 16.04
C PHE A 241 -2.69 -2.87 14.89
N VAL A 242 -2.79 -2.36 13.66
CA VAL A 242 -2.61 -3.15 12.44
C VAL A 242 -1.14 -3.55 12.28
N GLY A 243 -0.85 -4.85 12.37
CA GLY A 243 0.49 -5.38 12.24
C GLY A 243 1.37 -5.22 13.49
N ALA A 244 0.81 -5.30 14.69
CA ALA A 244 1.59 -5.21 15.94
C ALA A 244 2.72 -6.24 16.04
N HIS A 245 2.60 -7.40 15.36
CA HIS A 245 3.59 -8.46 15.28
C HIS A 245 4.62 -8.29 14.13
N TRP A 246 4.52 -7.24 13.31
CA TRP A 246 5.27 -7.14 12.05
C TRP A 246 6.78 -7.06 12.21
N GLN A 247 7.28 -6.69 13.38
CA GLN A 247 8.69 -6.74 13.75
C GLN A 247 9.31 -8.16 13.63
N HIS A 248 8.49 -9.21 13.70
CA HIS A 248 8.90 -10.61 13.57
C HIS A 248 8.85 -11.14 12.14
N VAL A 249 8.37 -10.35 11.19
CA VAL A 249 8.28 -10.75 9.79
C VAL A 249 9.66 -10.75 9.15
N ARG A 250 10.00 -11.88 8.54
CA ARG A 250 11.28 -12.04 7.86
C ARG A 250 11.34 -11.20 6.59
N SER A 251 12.20 -10.18 6.60
CA SER A 251 12.47 -9.30 5.47
C SER A 251 13.20 -10.03 4.32
N PHE A 252 13.45 -9.33 3.21
CA PHE A 252 14.16 -9.89 2.06
C PHE A 252 15.69 -9.74 2.17
N ALA A 253 16.17 -8.54 2.54
CA ALA A 253 17.60 -8.22 2.49
C ALA A 253 18.22 -7.90 3.86
N MET A 254 17.43 -7.86 4.92
CA MET A 254 17.93 -7.62 6.28
C MET A 254 17.88 -8.89 7.10
N ALA A 255 18.80 -9.05 8.04
CA ALA A 255 18.81 -10.18 8.96
C ALA A 255 17.70 -10.06 10.02
N ALA A 256 17.37 -8.82 10.43
CA ALA A 256 16.30 -8.51 11.38
C ALA A 256 15.67 -7.15 11.08
N SER A 257 14.40 -6.95 11.46
CA SER A 257 13.65 -5.70 11.22
C SER A 257 14.22 -4.51 12.01
N ASP A 258 14.92 -4.78 13.12
CA ASP A 258 15.50 -3.77 14.02
C ASP A 258 16.89 -3.26 13.60
N GLU A 259 17.50 -3.81 12.55
CA GLU A 259 18.80 -3.34 12.06
C GLU A 259 18.86 -1.85 11.72
N LEU A 260 17.72 -1.27 11.38
CA LEU A 260 17.57 0.15 11.05
C LEU A 260 16.65 0.88 12.05
N ARG A 261 16.50 0.34 13.28
CA ARG A 261 15.78 1.03 14.34
C ARG A 261 16.45 2.33 14.68
N SER A 262 15.67 3.40 14.84
CA SER A 262 16.21 4.71 15.26
C SER A 262 16.93 4.58 16.61
N PRO A 263 18.15 5.10 16.73
CA PRO A 263 18.86 5.09 18.01
C PRO A 263 18.30 6.11 19.02
N THR A 264 17.59 7.15 18.55
CA THR A 264 17.06 8.23 19.39
C THR A 264 15.58 8.11 19.67
N GLY A 265 14.80 7.58 18.71
CA GLY A 265 13.34 7.51 18.75
C GLY A 265 12.68 8.90 18.69
N PRO A 266 11.35 8.96 18.92
CA PRO A 266 10.56 10.18 18.89
C PRO A 266 10.80 11.06 20.12
N ALA A 267 10.53 12.37 19.98
CA ALA A 267 10.47 13.30 21.11
C ALA A 267 9.47 12.82 22.15
N ARG A 268 9.80 12.97 23.44
CA ARG A 268 8.98 12.46 24.54
C ARG A 268 8.28 13.58 25.29
N PHE A 269 7.10 13.28 25.82
CA PHE A 269 6.34 14.19 26.68
C PHE A 269 7.21 14.66 27.85
N GLY A 270 7.16 15.95 28.14
CA GLY A 270 8.02 16.62 29.10
C GLY A 270 9.26 17.29 28.49
N SER A 271 9.63 16.96 27.24
CA SER A 271 10.67 17.68 26.53
C SER A 271 10.12 18.91 25.77
N PRO A 272 10.93 19.96 25.59
CA PRO A 272 10.56 21.11 24.75
C PRO A 272 10.21 20.71 23.31
N GLU A 273 10.90 19.71 22.77
CA GLU A 273 10.74 19.22 21.40
C GLU A 273 9.36 18.59 21.20
N PHE A 274 8.82 17.92 22.22
CA PHE A 274 7.48 17.33 22.15
C PHE A 274 6.41 18.41 21.98
N VAL A 275 6.52 19.50 22.73
CA VAL A 275 5.58 20.62 22.63
C VAL A 275 5.79 21.38 21.32
N ALA A 276 7.05 21.62 20.92
CA ALA A 276 7.38 22.33 19.69
C ALA A 276 6.85 21.62 18.43
N GLN A 277 6.96 20.30 18.34
CA GLN A 277 6.42 19.54 17.18
C GLN A 277 4.89 19.59 17.13
N ALA A 278 4.21 19.57 18.28
CA ALA A 278 2.75 19.70 18.33
C ALA A 278 2.32 21.11 17.90
N GLN A 279 3.02 22.14 18.37
CA GLN A 279 2.78 23.53 17.99
C GLN A 279 3.00 23.76 16.49
N ALA A 280 4.11 23.26 15.93
CA ALA A 280 4.40 23.36 14.49
C ALA A 280 3.29 22.73 13.64
N LEU A 281 2.71 21.61 14.08
CA LEU A 281 1.64 20.97 13.34
C LEU A 281 0.31 21.74 13.43
N ILE A 282 0.03 22.43 14.54
CA ILE A 282 -1.10 23.36 14.67
C ILE A 282 -0.93 24.52 13.67
N GLU A 283 0.29 25.09 13.57
CA GLU A 283 0.59 26.16 12.63
C GLU A 283 0.40 25.74 11.18
N VAL A 284 0.86 24.54 10.82
CA VAL A 284 0.60 23.93 9.49
C VAL A 284 -0.90 23.80 9.27
N SER A 285 -1.65 23.26 10.22
CA SER A 285 -3.11 23.09 10.13
C SER A 285 -3.84 24.42 9.94
N ALA A 286 -3.37 25.50 10.59
CA ALA A 286 -3.95 26.84 10.46
C ALA A 286 -3.68 27.50 9.10
N ALA A 287 -2.61 27.09 8.39
CA ALA A 287 -2.12 27.75 7.18
C ALA A 287 -2.31 26.91 5.90
N LEU A 288 -3.08 25.82 5.95
CA LEU A 288 -3.25 24.91 4.81
C LEU A 288 -3.80 25.62 3.57
N THR A 289 -3.02 25.60 2.50
CA THR A 289 -3.45 26.02 1.15
C THR A 289 -4.19 24.90 0.43
N ASP A 290 -4.90 25.23 -0.66
CA ASP A 290 -5.57 24.22 -1.50
C ASP A 290 -4.57 23.19 -2.04
N GLU A 291 -3.37 23.61 -2.44
CA GLU A 291 -2.31 22.71 -2.89
C GLU A 291 -1.88 21.73 -1.78
N GLN A 292 -1.63 22.22 -0.57
CA GLN A 292 -1.25 21.37 0.57
C GLN A 292 -2.35 20.40 0.97
N LYS A 293 -3.61 20.82 0.89
CA LYS A 293 -4.78 19.97 1.10
C LYS A 293 -4.86 18.85 0.07
N LEU A 294 -4.69 19.17 -1.21
CA LEU A 294 -4.66 18.16 -2.28
C LEU A 294 -3.45 17.23 -2.18
N ILE A 295 -2.28 17.73 -1.79
CA ILE A 295 -1.11 16.89 -1.49
C ILE A 295 -1.45 15.89 -0.38
N ALA A 296 -2.08 16.34 0.71
CA ALA A 296 -2.50 15.46 1.80
C ALA A 296 -3.48 14.37 1.32
N GLU A 297 -4.42 14.72 0.44
CA GLU A 297 -5.42 13.80 -0.10
C GLU A 297 -4.89 12.85 -1.17
N TYR A 298 -4.01 13.32 -2.05
CA TYR A 298 -3.40 12.50 -3.10
C TYR A 298 -2.59 11.34 -2.49
N TRP A 299 -1.74 11.67 -1.53
CA TRP A 299 -0.92 10.71 -0.81
C TRP A 299 -1.62 10.08 0.41
N ALA A 300 -2.93 10.26 0.56
CA ALA A 300 -3.65 9.63 1.67
C ALA A 300 -3.55 8.10 1.61
N ASP A 301 -3.65 7.54 0.40
CA ASP A 301 -3.56 6.11 0.14
C ASP A 301 -4.34 5.29 1.19
N GLY A 302 -5.60 5.68 1.39
CA GLY A 302 -6.48 5.11 2.40
C GLY A 302 -7.15 3.81 1.94
N PRO A 303 -8.14 3.30 2.70
CA PRO A 303 -8.88 2.10 2.33
C PRO A 303 -9.43 2.15 0.90
N HIS A 304 -9.40 1.00 0.21
CA HIS A 304 -9.83 0.83 -1.20
C HIS A 304 -8.96 1.56 -2.25
N SER A 305 -7.77 2.02 -1.88
CA SER A 305 -6.71 2.45 -2.80
C SER A 305 -5.66 1.35 -2.96
N GLU A 306 -4.60 1.66 -3.72
CA GLU A 306 -3.42 0.81 -3.85
C GLU A 306 -2.57 0.78 -2.58
N LEU A 307 -2.86 1.62 -1.58
CA LEU A 307 -2.03 1.91 -0.44
C LEU A 307 -0.61 2.41 -0.84
N PRO A 308 0.20 2.95 0.07
CA PRO A 308 1.50 3.49 -0.33
C PRO A 308 2.40 2.50 -1.09
N PRO A 309 2.45 1.20 -0.73
CA PRO A 309 3.25 0.25 -1.50
C PRO A 309 2.80 0.11 -2.95
N GLY A 310 1.50 0.01 -3.21
CA GLY A 310 0.96 -0.12 -4.56
C GLY A 310 1.04 1.18 -5.37
N HIS A 311 0.99 2.34 -4.74
CA HIS A 311 1.19 3.63 -5.40
C HIS A 311 2.57 3.69 -6.10
N TRP A 312 3.63 3.21 -5.44
CA TRP A 312 4.95 3.11 -6.06
C TRP A 312 5.03 2.06 -7.16
N ASN A 313 4.19 1.02 -7.12
CA ASN A 313 4.04 0.10 -8.26
C ASN A 313 3.40 0.79 -9.47
N LEU A 314 2.45 1.72 -9.29
CA LEU A 314 1.91 2.54 -10.38
C LEU A 314 3.01 3.42 -11.02
N PHE A 315 3.88 4.02 -10.22
CA PHE A 315 5.02 4.79 -10.73
C PHE A 315 6.02 3.89 -11.48
N ALA A 316 6.27 2.69 -10.98
CA ALA A 316 7.08 1.71 -11.71
C ALA A 316 6.46 1.31 -13.07
N GLN A 317 5.12 1.19 -13.15
CA GLN A 317 4.44 1.00 -14.43
C GLN A 317 4.67 2.18 -15.39
N GLN A 318 4.59 3.43 -14.89
CA GLN A 318 4.88 4.61 -15.71
C GLN A 318 6.32 4.60 -16.23
N VAL A 319 7.29 4.24 -15.36
CA VAL A 319 8.70 4.08 -15.75
C VAL A 319 8.87 2.98 -16.79
N ALA A 320 8.28 1.80 -16.58
CA ALA A 320 8.33 0.71 -17.53
C ALA A 320 7.69 1.08 -18.88
N HIS A 321 6.63 1.90 -18.88
CA HIS A 321 6.05 2.43 -20.12
C HIS A 321 6.92 3.48 -20.81
N ARG A 322 7.55 4.37 -20.03
CA ARG A 322 8.42 5.42 -20.55
C ARG A 322 9.68 4.86 -21.21
N ASP A 323 10.29 3.86 -20.57
CA ASP A 323 11.64 3.40 -20.89
C ASP A 323 11.65 2.17 -21.82
N ARG A 324 10.47 1.62 -22.17
CA ARG A 324 10.39 0.46 -23.06
C ARG A 324 10.62 0.83 -24.52
N THR A 325 11.19 -0.14 -25.25
CA THR A 325 11.49 -0.05 -26.69
C THR A 325 10.46 -0.79 -27.56
N GLY A 326 9.44 -1.44 -26.97
CA GLY A 326 8.42 -2.25 -27.63
C GLY A 326 8.04 -3.50 -26.84
N GLU A 327 7.25 -4.41 -27.42
CA GLU A 327 6.99 -5.76 -26.87
C GLU A 327 8.19 -6.66 -27.14
N SER A 328 9.23 -6.50 -26.34
CA SER A 328 10.46 -7.28 -26.50
C SER A 328 10.71 -8.15 -25.27
N GLU A 329 11.47 -9.22 -25.48
CA GLU A 329 11.99 -10.06 -24.40
C GLU A 329 12.79 -9.22 -23.40
N ARG A 330 13.52 -8.20 -23.87
CA ARG A 330 14.26 -7.27 -23.04
C ARG A 330 13.32 -6.48 -22.10
N ASP A 331 12.18 -6.01 -22.59
CA ASP A 331 11.22 -5.24 -21.80
C ASP A 331 10.58 -6.12 -20.72
N LEU A 332 10.30 -7.41 -21.02
CA LEU A 332 9.88 -8.39 -20.03
C LEU A 332 10.94 -8.58 -18.93
N ASP A 333 12.19 -8.84 -19.35
CA ASP A 333 13.31 -9.09 -18.43
C ASP A 333 13.58 -7.89 -17.52
N GLN A 334 13.48 -6.66 -18.05
CA GLN A 334 13.62 -5.44 -17.25
C GLN A 334 12.44 -5.25 -16.29
N ALA A 335 11.20 -5.48 -16.75
CA ALA A 335 10.04 -5.34 -15.88
C ALA A 335 10.08 -6.34 -14.71
N VAL A 336 10.41 -7.62 -14.95
CA VAL A 336 10.56 -8.62 -13.89
C VAL A 336 11.57 -8.16 -12.84
N LYS A 337 12.74 -7.69 -13.26
CA LYS A 337 13.81 -7.22 -12.35
C LYS A 337 13.41 -5.96 -11.60
N LEU A 338 12.77 -5.00 -12.28
CA LEU A 338 12.32 -3.75 -11.68
C LEU A 338 11.33 -4.01 -10.55
N PHE A 339 10.24 -4.75 -10.84
CA PHE A 339 9.22 -5.01 -9.82
C PHE A 339 9.72 -5.91 -8.70
N PHE A 340 10.59 -6.89 -8.99
CA PHE A 340 11.23 -7.69 -7.95
C PHE A 340 12.04 -6.82 -6.98
N ALA A 341 12.91 -5.94 -7.48
CA ALA A 341 13.70 -5.06 -6.61
C ALA A 341 12.84 -4.03 -5.87
N LEU A 342 11.87 -3.40 -6.57
CA LEU A 342 11.02 -2.38 -6.00
C LEU A 342 10.16 -2.91 -4.84
N THR A 343 9.43 -4.00 -5.09
CA THR A 343 8.47 -4.49 -4.11
C THR A 343 9.15 -5.09 -2.88
N ASN A 344 10.29 -5.77 -3.05
CA ASN A 344 11.08 -6.26 -1.93
C ASN A 344 11.70 -5.12 -1.10
N ALA A 345 12.14 -4.02 -1.74
CA ALA A 345 12.65 -2.86 -1.00
C ALA A 345 11.56 -2.14 -0.20
N ILE A 346 10.38 -1.99 -0.78
CA ILE A 346 9.21 -1.42 -0.09
C ILE A 346 8.77 -2.34 1.07
N PHE A 347 8.80 -3.65 0.88
CA PHE A 347 8.52 -4.61 1.94
C PHE A 347 9.51 -4.50 3.10
N ASP A 348 10.81 -4.48 2.82
CA ASP A 348 11.86 -4.32 3.83
C ASP A 348 11.74 -2.99 4.59
N ALA A 349 11.45 -1.89 3.87
CA ALA A 349 11.16 -0.60 4.46
C ALA A 349 9.93 -0.67 5.40
N GLY A 350 8.92 -1.45 5.05
CA GLY A 350 7.77 -1.74 5.90
C GLY A 350 8.14 -2.47 7.18
N CYS A 351 9.01 -3.49 7.11
CA CYS A 351 9.50 -4.20 8.28
C CYS A 351 10.20 -3.24 9.25
N CYS A 352 11.10 -2.39 8.75
CA CYS A 352 11.77 -1.37 9.56
C CYS A 352 10.79 -0.36 10.19
N ALA A 353 9.81 0.13 9.42
CA ALA A 353 8.85 1.08 9.93
C ALA A 353 7.99 0.50 11.06
N TRP A 354 7.53 -0.75 10.90
CA TRP A 354 6.70 -1.42 11.91
C TRP A 354 7.49 -1.86 13.14
N ASP A 355 8.78 -2.19 12.98
CA ASP A 355 9.68 -2.39 14.10
C ASP A 355 9.79 -1.13 14.97
N ASN A 356 10.05 0.04 14.36
CA ASN A 356 10.07 1.31 15.08
C ASN A 356 8.72 1.62 15.73
N LYS A 357 7.59 1.39 15.03
CA LYS A 357 6.24 1.60 15.58
C LYS A 357 6.00 0.75 16.82
N ARG A 358 6.39 -0.51 16.78
CA ARG A 358 6.22 -1.43 17.91
C ARG A 358 7.17 -1.13 19.06
N ALA A 359 8.43 -0.76 18.75
CA ALA A 359 9.47 -0.48 19.76
C ALA A 359 9.20 0.81 20.54
N PHE A 360 8.72 1.86 19.85
CA PHE A 360 8.51 3.18 20.47
C PHE A 360 7.06 3.42 20.88
N ASP A 361 6.11 2.69 20.35
CA ASP A 361 4.66 2.81 20.65
C ASP A 361 4.17 4.27 20.75
N SER A 362 4.61 5.12 19.82
CA SER A 362 4.51 6.57 19.97
C SER A 362 3.14 7.15 19.67
N VAL A 363 2.77 8.17 20.46
CA VAL A 363 1.51 8.90 20.38
C VAL A 363 1.31 9.56 19.00
N ARG A 364 0.07 9.53 18.49
CA ARG A 364 -0.33 10.26 17.28
C ARG A 364 -0.60 11.74 17.58
N PRO A 365 -0.44 12.63 16.58
CA PRO A 365 -0.67 14.06 16.72
C PRO A 365 -2.04 14.41 17.31
N ILE A 366 -3.11 13.71 16.93
CA ILE A 366 -4.45 13.98 17.45
C ILE A 366 -4.52 13.86 18.97
N THR A 367 -3.92 12.81 19.55
CA THR A 367 -3.86 12.65 21.00
C THR A 367 -2.90 13.66 21.62
N ALA A 368 -1.68 13.80 21.08
CA ALA A 368 -0.66 14.70 21.64
C ALA A 368 -1.12 16.15 21.67
N ILE A 369 -1.70 16.65 20.57
CA ILE A 369 -2.18 18.04 20.48
C ILE A 369 -3.35 18.26 21.43
N ARG A 370 -4.35 17.37 21.43
CA ARG A 370 -5.51 17.46 22.33
C ARG A 370 -5.09 17.43 23.80
N TYR A 371 -4.04 16.66 24.13
CA TYR A 371 -3.52 16.56 25.50
C TYR A 371 -2.74 17.79 25.93
N VAL A 372 -1.74 18.25 25.12
CA VAL A 372 -0.87 19.39 25.46
C VAL A 372 -1.62 20.71 25.48
N PHE A 373 -2.61 20.87 24.62
CA PHE A 373 -3.40 22.09 24.49
C PHE A 373 -4.80 21.97 25.10
N HIS A 374 -5.02 20.99 25.97
CA HIS A 374 -6.28 20.85 26.72
C HIS A 374 -6.58 22.12 27.53
N GLY A 375 -7.81 22.62 27.42
CA GLY A 375 -8.24 23.86 28.06
C GLY A 375 -7.67 25.15 27.46
N LYS A 376 -6.95 25.07 26.36
CA LYS A 376 -6.38 26.23 25.64
C LYS A 376 -7.10 26.47 24.31
N GLN A 377 -7.20 27.74 23.91
CA GLN A 377 -7.67 28.10 22.59
C GLN A 377 -6.50 28.05 21.60
N ILE A 378 -6.67 27.41 20.46
CA ILE A 378 -5.68 27.30 19.39
C ILE A 378 -6.29 27.73 18.06
N ARG A 379 -5.46 28.27 17.16
CA ARG A 379 -5.86 28.58 15.79
C ARG A 379 -5.49 27.41 14.88
N ALA A 380 -6.48 26.78 14.25
CA ALA A 380 -6.27 25.59 13.43
C ALA A 380 -7.38 25.47 12.36
N TRP A 381 -7.26 24.48 11.46
CA TRP A 381 -8.33 24.11 10.55
C TRP A 381 -9.58 23.69 11.36
N GLY A 382 -10.72 24.35 11.08
CA GLY A 382 -11.95 24.18 11.85
C GLY A 382 -12.85 23.03 11.39
N GLY A 383 -12.41 22.22 10.42
CA GLY A 383 -13.21 21.16 9.80
C GLY A 383 -13.67 21.51 8.38
N PRO A 384 -14.31 20.54 7.68
CA PRO A 384 -14.70 20.69 6.27
C PRO A 384 -15.56 21.94 6.02
N GLY A 385 -15.15 22.77 5.05
CA GLY A 385 -15.82 24.01 4.65
C GLY A 385 -15.81 25.14 5.68
N ARG A 386 -15.10 24.99 6.79
CA ARG A 386 -15.09 25.97 7.89
C ARG A 386 -13.85 26.85 7.91
N GLY A 387 -12.85 26.53 7.11
CA GLY A 387 -11.59 27.27 7.09
C GLY A 387 -10.83 27.23 8.41
N THR A 388 -9.92 28.18 8.61
CA THR A 388 -9.14 28.34 9.84
C THR A 388 -9.95 29.06 10.89
N GLN A 389 -10.04 28.49 12.11
CA GLN A 389 -10.79 29.02 13.23
C GLN A 389 -9.98 28.97 14.54
N THR A 390 -10.43 29.71 15.55
CA THR A 390 -10.03 29.48 16.93
C THR A 390 -10.93 28.40 17.52
N ILE A 391 -10.32 27.31 17.97
CA ILE A 391 -11.00 26.13 18.52
C ILE A 391 -10.39 25.74 19.88
N ALA A 392 -11.12 24.98 20.68
CA ALA A 392 -10.56 24.37 21.88
C ALA A 392 -9.53 23.29 21.50
N GLY A 393 -8.36 23.29 22.15
CA GLY A 393 -7.26 22.38 21.82
C GLY A 393 -7.64 20.90 21.94
N GLU A 394 -8.46 20.56 22.95
CA GLU A 394 -9.01 19.22 23.17
C GLU A 394 -9.99 18.74 22.08
N GLN A 395 -10.35 19.60 21.12
CA GLN A 395 -11.19 19.29 19.96
C GLN A 395 -10.42 19.31 18.65
N TRP A 396 -9.12 19.59 18.66
CA TRP A 396 -8.33 19.63 17.42
C TRP A 396 -8.50 18.36 16.60
N PHE A 397 -8.62 18.51 15.26
CA PHE A 397 -8.80 17.40 14.34
C PHE A 397 -7.83 17.55 13.14
N PRO A 398 -7.19 16.47 12.69
CA PRO A 398 -6.28 16.49 11.53
C PRO A 398 -7.07 16.75 10.24
N TYR A 399 -6.39 17.25 9.19
CA TYR A 399 -6.99 17.37 7.84
C TYR A 399 -7.15 15.97 7.23
N GLN A 400 -8.18 15.27 7.67
CA GLN A 400 -8.55 13.91 7.27
C GLN A 400 -10.08 13.77 7.23
N PRO A 401 -10.62 12.76 6.49
CA PRO A 401 -12.02 12.39 6.62
C PRO A 401 -12.34 11.97 8.06
N THR A 402 -13.50 12.38 8.59
CA THR A 402 -13.95 11.96 9.92
C THR A 402 -14.14 10.45 10.04
N THR A 403 -14.34 9.78 8.90
CA THR A 403 -14.49 8.33 8.79
C THR A 403 -13.16 7.56 8.80
N PHE A 404 -12.02 8.28 8.79
CA PHE A 404 -10.67 7.71 8.90
C PHE A 404 -9.69 8.77 9.41
N PRO A 405 -9.76 9.14 10.70
CA PRO A 405 -9.03 10.29 11.26
C PRO A 405 -7.52 10.11 11.28
N THR A 406 -7.03 8.89 11.49
CA THR A 406 -5.61 8.51 11.38
C THR A 406 -5.49 7.00 11.25
N PRO A 407 -4.43 6.47 10.61
CA PRO A 407 -4.20 5.03 10.56
C PRO A 407 -4.06 4.42 11.96
N PRO A 408 -4.62 3.21 12.21
CA PRO A 408 -4.64 2.58 13.53
C PRO A 408 -3.31 1.87 13.84
N PHE A 409 -2.27 2.65 14.11
CA PHE A 409 -0.94 2.21 14.57
C PHE A 409 -0.12 3.43 15.05
N PRO A 410 0.93 3.22 15.89
CA PRO A 410 1.78 4.29 16.40
C PRO A 410 2.34 5.24 15.34
N GLU A 411 2.68 6.45 15.76
CA GLU A 411 3.16 7.50 14.86
C GLU A 411 4.53 7.18 14.25
N TYR A 412 5.54 6.96 15.11
CA TYR A 412 6.95 6.90 14.73
C TYR A 412 7.38 5.47 14.35
N SER A 413 8.02 5.29 13.20
CA SER A 413 8.30 6.23 12.14
C SER A 413 7.22 6.16 11.05
N SER A 414 7.13 7.20 10.18
CA SER A 414 6.10 7.28 9.13
C SER A 414 6.22 6.16 8.10
N GLY A 415 5.17 5.32 7.98
CA GLY A 415 5.12 4.26 6.96
C GLY A 415 5.17 4.82 5.54
N HIS A 416 4.37 5.85 5.22
CA HIS A 416 4.37 6.50 3.90
C HIS A 416 5.75 7.01 3.49
N SER A 417 6.44 7.72 4.40
CA SER A 417 7.77 8.26 4.14
C SER A 417 8.80 7.16 3.91
N ASN A 418 8.68 6.05 4.66
CA ASN A 418 9.56 4.90 4.54
C ASN A 418 9.37 4.17 3.20
N PHE A 419 8.12 3.79 2.86
CA PHE A 419 7.78 3.15 1.58
C PHE A 419 8.17 4.03 0.39
N SER A 420 7.86 5.33 0.46
CA SER A 420 8.11 6.25 -0.64
C SER A 420 9.60 6.49 -0.86
N ALA A 421 10.37 6.65 0.21
CA ALA A 421 11.82 6.77 0.10
C ALA A 421 12.47 5.51 -0.47
N ALA A 422 11.97 4.32 -0.10
CA ALA A 422 12.45 3.06 -0.66
C ALA A 422 12.09 2.91 -2.14
N GLY A 423 10.84 3.19 -2.51
CA GLY A 423 10.38 3.14 -3.89
C GLY A 423 11.16 4.08 -4.81
N ALA A 424 11.32 5.34 -4.40
CA ALA A 424 12.09 6.33 -5.15
C ALA A 424 13.55 5.92 -5.33
N GLU A 425 14.20 5.44 -4.27
CA GLU A 425 15.61 5.02 -4.34
C GLU A 425 15.82 3.83 -5.28
N ILE A 426 14.90 2.85 -5.30
CA ILE A 426 14.98 1.74 -6.26
C ILE A 426 14.76 2.23 -7.69
N LEU A 427 13.77 3.08 -7.94
CA LEU A 427 13.54 3.62 -9.28
C LEU A 427 14.77 4.39 -9.77
N ARG A 428 15.38 5.20 -8.91
CA ARG A 428 16.62 5.93 -9.20
C ARG A 428 17.80 5.00 -9.51
N LEU A 429 18.02 3.97 -8.69
CA LEU A 429 19.10 2.99 -8.87
C LEU A 429 18.90 2.14 -10.11
N PHE A 430 17.67 1.70 -10.37
CA PHE A 430 17.34 0.86 -11.52
C PHE A 430 17.47 1.60 -12.85
N THR A 431 16.99 2.85 -12.91
CA THR A 431 17.05 3.65 -14.15
C THR A 431 18.39 4.36 -14.34
N GLY A 432 19.22 4.43 -13.29
CA GLY A 432 20.46 5.21 -13.30
C GLY A 432 20.23 6.74 -13.27
N SER A 433 19.00 7.19 -13.01
CA SER A 433 18.62 8.60 -13.03
C SER A 433 17.50 8.86 -12.02
N ASP A 434 17.49 10.03 -11.40
CA ASP A 434 16.39 10.47 -10.53
C ASP A 434 15.22 11.12 -11.31
N ARG A 435 15.34 11.25 -12.63
CA ARG A 435 14.32 11.90 -13.47
C ARG A 435 13.03 11.09 -13.52
N PHE A 436 11.92 11.70 -13.08
CA PHE A 436 10.58 11.12 -13.12
C PHE A 436 9.70 11.79 -14.19
N GLY A 437 9.34 13.04 -14.02
CA GLY A 437 8.45 13.78 -14.92
C GLY A 437 6.98 13.38 -14.75
N GLY A 438 6.58 12.96 -13.54
CA GLY A 438 5.20 12.62 -13.22
C GLY A 438 4.35 13.86 -12.93
N SER A 439 3.02 13.76 -13.15
CA SER A 439 2.06 14.80 -12.80
C SER A 439 0.66 14.23 -12.61
N VAL A 440 -0.17 14.95 -11.85
CA VAL A 440 -1.59 14.68 -11.66
C VAL A 440 -2.36 15.98 -11.59
N THR A 441 -3.53 16.06 -12.25
CA THR A 441 -4.38 17.25 -12.28
C THR A 441 -5.69 16.98 -11.54
N PHE A 442 -6.09 17.94 -10.72
CA PHE A 442 -7.32 17.95 -9.94
C PHE A 442 -8.25 19.05 -10.46
N ALA A 443 -9.51 18.67 -10.75
CA ALA A 443 -10.53 19.64 -11.10
C ALA A 443 -10.89 20.52 -9.88
N ALA A 444 -11.41 21.71 -10.13
CA ALA A 444 -11.97 22.56 -9.08
C ALA A 444 -13.02 21.79 -8.26
N GLY A 445 -12.99 21.92 -6.94
CA GLY A 445 -13.91 21.29 -6.00
C GLY A 445 -13.79 19.77 -5.87
N SER A 446 -12.72 19.15 -6.39
CA SER A 446 -12.57 17.67 -6.40
C SER A 446 -12.05 17.05 -5.09
N SER A 447 -11.78 17.83 -4.05
CA SER A 447 -11.40 17.35 -2.73
C SER A 447 -12.42 16.36 -2.16
N ARG A 448 -11.94 15.33 -1.48
CA ARG A 448 -12.77 14.36 -0.76
C ARG A 448 -13.11 14.83 0.66
N VAL A 449 -12.23 15.66 1.25
CA VAL A 449 -12.41 16.23 2.60
C VAL A 449 -13.28 17.49 2.56
N GLU A 450 -13.11 18.33 1.52
CA GLU A 450 -13.87 19.56 1.33
C GLU A 450 -14.47 19.63 -0.10
N PRO A 451 -15.40 18.72 -0.44
CA PRO A 451 -15.95 18.62 -1.79
C PRO A 451 -16.72 19.90 -2.19
N GLY A 452 -16.54 20.32 -3.45
CA GLY A 452 -17.13 21.55 -3.97
C GLY A 452 -16.40 22.84 -3.57
N VAL A 453 -15.42 22.77 -2.66
CA VAL A 453 -14.69 23.93 -2.12
C VAL A 453 -13.22 23.91 -2.52
N VAL A 454 -12.53 22.77 -2.37
CA VAL A 454 -11.09 22.62 -2.62
C VAL A 454 -10.84 21.72 -3.83
N PRO A 455 -9.91 22.08 -4.73
CA PRO A 455 -9.30 23.41 -4.87
C PRO A 455 -10.30 24.42 -5.49
N ALA A 456 -10.08 25.69 -5.25
CA ALA A 456 -10.94 26.75 -5.83
C ALA A 456 -10.87 26.80 -7.36
N THR A 457 -9.75 26.42 -7.95
CA THR A 457 -9.49 26.30 -9.40
C THR A 457 -8.77 24.98 -9.69
N GLU A 458 -8.73 24.57 -10.98
CA GLU A 458 -7.95 23.41 -11.41
C GLU A 458 -6.48 23.55 -10.93
N LEU A 459 -5.92 22.47 -10.38
CA LEU A 459 -4.56 22.45 -9.83
C LEU A 459 -3.83 21.18 -10.27
N THR A 460 -2.55 21.34 -10.69
CA THR A 460 -1.70 20.23 -11.12
C THR A 460 -0.49 20.09 -10.19
N LEU A 461 -0.34 18.92 -9.58
CA LEU A 461 0.88 18.52 -8.89
C LEU A 461 1.86 17.91 -9.88
N THR A 462 3.14 18.25 -9.77
CA THR A 462 4.21 17.77 -10.65
C THR A 462 5.43 17.31 -9.86
N TRP A 463 6.13 16.29 -10.37
CA TRP A 463 7.37 15.78 -9.77
C TRP A 463 8.43 15.63 -10.87
N ALA A 464 9.46 16.46 -10.81
CA ALA A 464 10.59 16.39 -11.74
C ALA A 464 11.40 15.12 -11.48
N THR A 465 11.55 14.73 -10.21
CA THR A 465 12.36 13.60 -9.77
C THR A 465 11.54 12.61 -8.93
N PHE A 466 12.03 11.36 -8.82
CA PHE A 466 11.48 10.39 -7.87
C PHE A 466 11.65 10.88 -6.43
N SER A 467 12.77 11.53 -6.15
CA SER A 467 13.04 12.12 -4.82
C SER A 467 12.04 13.22 -4.46
N ASP A 468 11.59 14.05 -5.42
CA ASP A 468 10.54 15.06 -5.19
C ASP A 468 9.21 14.40 -4.83
N ALA A 469 8.83 13.34 -5.57
CA ALA A 469 7.61 12.59 -5.29
C ALA A 469 7.65 11.96 -3.88
N ALA A 470 8.77 11.35 -3.49
CA ALA A 470 8.94 10.78 -2.16
C ALA A 470 8.95 11.84 -1.05
N ALA A 471 9.56 12.99 -1.30
CA ALA A 471 9.54 14.11 -0.36
C ALA A 471 8.12 14.65 -0.17
N GLN A 472 7.35 14.76 -1.25
CA GLN A 472 5.96 15.21 -1.17
C GLN A 472 5.08 14.17 -0.47
N ALA A 473 5.29 12.86 -0.72
CA ALA A 473 4.59 11.79 0.01
C ALA A 473 4.84 11.86 1.52
N GLY A 474 6.06 12.19 1.94
CA GLY A 474 6.38 12.38 3.35
C GLY A 474 5.71 13.62 3.96
N ILE A 475 5.88 14.80 3.34
CA ILE A 475 5.31 16.03 3.87
C ILE A 475 3.78 16.03 3.85
N SER A 476 3.16 15.26 2.95
CA SER A 476 1.71 15.11 2.88
C SER A 476 1.10 14.65 4.20
N ARG A 477 1.86 13.86 4.98
CA ARG A 477 1.39 13.35 6.27
C ARG A 477 1.39 14.43 7.34
N ARG A 478 2.27 15.43 7.21
CA ARG A 478 2.29 16.62 8.07
C ARG A 478 1.15 17.57 7.70
N TYR A 479 0.90 17.79 6.40
CA TYR A 479 -0.27 18.54 5.93
C TYR A 479 -1.58 17.87 6.36
N GLY A 480 -1.63 16.55 6.29
CA GLY A 480 -2.75 15.75 6.79
C GLY A 480 -2.86 15.68 8.31
N GLY A 481 -1.90 16.24 9.07
CA GLY A 481 -1.95 16.33 10.53
C GLY A 481 -1.80 15.00 11.29
N ILE A 482 -1.17 13.98 10.69
CA ILE A 482 -1.12 12.62 11.26
C ILE A 482 0.29 12.09 11.53
N HIS A 483 1.31 12.86 11.19
CA HIS A 483 2.71 12.60 11.53
C HIS A 483 3.44 13.88 11.92
N PHE A 484 4.39 13.75 12.84
CA PHE A 484 5.34 14.82 13.17
C PHE A 484 6.50 14.85 12.17
N GLU A 485 7.25 15.95 12.17
CA GLU A 485 8.37 16.15 11.24
C GLU A 485 9.47 15.11 11.43
N GLN A 486 9.83 14.82 12.69
CA GLN A 486 10.86 13.83 13.00
C GLN A 486 10.48 12.45 12.47
N GLY A 487 9.22 12.00 12.69
CA GLY A 487 8.73 10.72 12.21
C GLY A 487 8.75 10.60 10.67
N ASP A 488 8.55 11.71 9.96
CA ASP A 488 8.68 11.79 8.49
C ASP A 488 10.15 11.71 8.05
N LEU A 489 11.02 12.57 8.57
CA LEU A 489 12.40 12.70 8.10
C LEU A 489 13.26 11.46 8.41
N ASP A 490 13.13 10.90 9.61
CA ASP A 490 13.83 9.67 10.00
C ASP A 490 13.38 8.48 9.15
N ALA A 491 12.08 8.39 8.85
CA ALA A 491 11.56 7.35 7.97
C ALA A 491 12.11 7.44 6.54
N ARG A 492 12.26 8.66 5.99
CA ARG A 492 12.89 8.85 4.67
C ARG A 492 14.34 8.37 4.64
N ALA A 493 15.09 8.59 5.71
CA ALA A 493 16.46 8.11 5.83
C ALA A 493 16.51 6.57 5.89
N THR A 494 15.68 5.97 6.76
CA THR A 494 15.58 4.51 6.93
C THR A 494 15.14 3.82 5.64
N GLY A 495 14.12 4.34 4.95
CA GLY A 495 13.63 3.76 3.69
C GLY A 495 14.69 3.73 2.59
N ARG A 496 15.48 4.79 2.45
CA ARG A 496 16.61 4.80 1.50
C ARG A 496 17.67 3.76 1.85
N LEU A 497 17.99 3.57 3.13
CA LEU A 497 18.96 2.57 3.56
C LEU A 497 18.46 1.16 3.30
N ALA A 498 17.21 0.85 3.63
CA ALA A 498 16.58 -0.44 3.33
C ALA A 498 16.61 -0.73 1.81
N ALA A 499 16.26 0.26 0.99
CA ALA A 499 16.29 0.12 -0.47
C ALA A 499 17.69 -0.19 -1.01
N ARG A 500 18.73 0.47 -0.53
CA ARG A 500 20.11 0.20 -0.96
C ARG A 500 20.57 -1.22 -0.61
N ARG A 501 20.22 -1.72 0.57
CA ARG A 501 20.51 -3.11 0.98
C ARG A 501 19.75 -4.09 0.07
N CYS A 502 18.45 -3.84 -0.15
CA CYS A 502 17.65 -4.64 -1.06
C CYS A 502 18.20 -4.64 -2.49
N TRP A 503 18.62 -3.48 -3.01
CA TRP A 503 19.23 -3.38 -4.32
C TRP A 503 20.48 -4.23 -4.47
N LEU A 504 21.41 -4.17 -3.51
CA LEU A 504 22.61 -5.00 -3.52
C LEU A 504 22.28 -6.50 -3.46
N THR A 505 21.29 -6.88 -2.67
CA THR A 505 20.82 -8.26 -2.60
C THR A 505 20.18 -8.70 -3.93
N ALA A 506 19.31 -7.88 -4.52
CA ALA A 506 18.68 -8.15 -5.81
C ALA A 506 19.73 -8.31 -6.94
N GLN A 507 20.76 -7.46 -6.95
CA GLN A 507 21.87 -7.57 -7.91
C GLN A 507 22.55 -8.95 -7.84
N ARG A 508 22.79 -9.49 -6.66
CA ARG A 508 23.39 -10.82 -6.49
C ARG A 508 22.51 -11.93 -7.08
N TYR A 509 21.18 -11.80 -6.97
CA TYR A 509 20.26 -12.72 -7.63
C TYR A 509 20.32 -12.56 -9.16
N PHE A 510 20.42 -11.34 -9.68
CA PHE A 510 20.51 -11.06 -11.13
C PHE A 510 21.80 -11.59 -11.75
N THR A 511 22.91 -11.55 -11.01
CA THR A 511 24.24 -12.00 -11.48
C THR A 511 24.53 -13.48 -11.18
N GLY A 512 23.68 -14.13 -10.40
CA GLY A 512 23.87 -15.53 -10.00
C GLY A 512 24.79 -15.74 -8.81
N ASP A 513 25.21 -14.66 -8.14
CA ASP A 513 26.12 -14.69 -6.99
C ASP A 513 25.39 -14.91 -5.64
N ALA A 514 24.05 -14.89 -5.65
CA ALA A 514 23.26 -15.20 -4.48
C ALA A 514 23.20 -16.72 -4.24
N ARG A 515 23.26 -17.13 -2.98
CA ARG A 515 22.91 -18.50 -2.58
C ARG A 515 21.41 -18.56 -2.32
N ALA A 516 20.77 -19.67 -2.67
CA ALA A 516 19.40 -19.96 -2.24
C ALA A 516 19.37 -19.95 -0.71
N SER A 517 18.44 -19.22 -0.11
CA SER A 517 18.36 -18.97 1.34
C SER A 517 17.19 -19.70 1.99
#